data_388a118bf1898199d123385a073a4736
#
_entry.id   388a118bf1898199d123385a073a4736
#
_cell.length_a   1.000
_cell.length_b   1.000
_cell.length_c   1.000
_cell.angle_alpha   90.00
_cell.angle_beta   90.00
_cell.angle_gamma   90.00
#
_symmetry.space_group_name_H-M   'P 1'
#
loop_
_entity.id
_entity.type
_entity.pdbx_description
1 polymer ?
#
loop_
_entity_poly.entity_id
_entity_poly.type
_entity_poly.pdbx_seq_one_letter_code
_entity_poly.pdbx_strand_id
1 'polypeptide(L)'
;MNNRIIFATGNAGKIKEIQMIMADTGMEVLSMKEAGISIDVEENGNTYEENALIKARAVAAQTDCLVMADDSGLEIDYLNKEPGIYSARYLGEDTSYRIKNQNLIDRLEGVPDEKRTARFVCAIAAILPNGQELTARATIEGRIGYEEKGENGFGYDPIFYVPQFGKTTAELSEEEKNQVSHRGKALEIMKEELKKYEGNHC
;
A
#
# COMPACT_ATOMS: atom_id res chain seq x y z
N MET A 1 -6.39 -26.96 2.48
CA MET A 1 -6.00 -25.79 1.66
C MET A 1 -4.60 -25.37 2.04
N ASN A 2 -3.83 -24.90 1.09
CA ASN A 2 -2.48 -24.40 1.38
C ASN A 2 -2.67 -23.09 2.19
N ASN A 3 -2.26 -23.08 3.45
CA ASN A 3 -2.49 -21.96 4.37
C ASN A 3 -1.47 -20.81 4.12
N ARG A 4 -1.17 -20.54 2.83
CA ARG A 4 -0.15 -19.62 2.37
C ARG A 4 -0.71 -18.56 1.45
N ILE A 5 -0.25 -17.34 1.66
CA ILE A 5 -0.47 -16.19 0.77
C ILE A 5 0.90 -15.78 0.22
N ILE A 6 1.01 -15.68 -1.10
CA ILE A 6 2.17 -15.05 -1.71
C ILE A 6 1.81 -13.59 -1.98
N PHE A 7 2.59 -12.66 -1.42
CA PHE A 7 2.38 -11.24 -1.62
C PHE A 7 3.34 -10.70 -2.69
N ALA A 8 2.76 -10.24 -3.80
CA ALA A 8 3.47 -9.78 -4.99
C ALA A 8 4.05 -8.38 -4.78
N THR A 9 5.08 -8.26 -3.94
CA THR A 9 5.83 -7.03 -3.74
C THR A 9 7.30 -7.31 -3.47
N GLY A 10 8.18 -6.44 -3.98
CA GLY A 10 9.61 -6.41 -3.65
C GLY A 10 9.94 -5.45 -2.51
N ASN A 11 8.97 -4.71 -1.98
CA ASN A 11 9.19 -3.71 -0.94
C ASN A 11 9.17 -4.34 0.46
N ALA A 12 10.34 -4.40 1.11
CA ALA A 12 10.50 -5.00 2.43
C ALA A 12 9.66 -4.31 3.53
N GLY A 13 9.46 -2.99 3.45
CA GLY A 13 8.62 -2.26 4.38
C GLY A 13 7.15 -2.67 4.26
N LYS A 14 6.65 -2.84 3.05
CA LYS A 14 5.29 -3.32 2.80
C LYS A 14 5.10 -4.74 3.33
N ILE A 15 6.02 -5.67 3.03
CA ILE A 15 5.94 -7.06 3.50
C ILE A 15 5.84 -7.11 5.02
N LYS A 16 6.68 -6.35 5.73
CA LYS A 16 6.65 -6.31 7.20
C LYS A 16 5.29 -5.86 7.74
N GLU A 17 4.74 -4.76 7.21
CA GLU A 17 3.39 -4.29 7.59
C GLU A 17 2.33 -5.35 7.32
N ILE A 18 2.34 -5.98 6.15
CA ILE A 18 1.35 -6.98 5.74
C ILE A 18 1.41 -8.21 6.64
N GLN A 19 2.61 -8.72 6.94
CA GLN A 19 2.79 -9.85 7.84
C GLN A 19 2.25 -9.55 9.24
N MET A 20 2.46 -8.34 9.77
CA MET A 20 1.91 -7.91 11.06
C MET A 20 0.38 -7.85 11.03
N ILE A 21 -0.21 -7.26 9.99
CA ILE A 21 -1.67 -7.10 9.86
C ILE A 21 -2.36 -8.45 9.65
N MET A 22 -1.74 -9.37 8.92
CA MET A 22 -2.31 -10.68 8.59
C MET A 22 -2.02 -11.75 9.64
N ALA A 23 -1.26 -11.46 10.69
CA ALA A 23 -0.83 -12.44 11.70
C ALA A 23 -2.00 -13.14 12.42
N ASP A 24 -3.14 -12.46 12.58
CA ASP A 24 -4.35 -13.00 13.23
C ASP A 24 -5.14 -13.99 12.36
N THR A 25 -4.84 -14.08 11.06
CA THR A 25 -5.53 -14.98 10.13
C THR A 25 -5.04 -16.43 10.22
N GLY A 26 -3.89 -16.67 10.84
CA GLY A 26 -3.22 -17.98 10.84
C GLY A 26 -2.65 -18.38 9.47
N MET A 27 -2.69 -17.51 8.47
CA MET A 27 -2.10 -17.73 7.16
C MET A 27 -0.62 -17.30 7.13
N GLU A 28 0.23 -18.09 6.51
CA GLU A 28 1.64 -17.77 6.28
C GLU A 28 1.75 -16.81 5.09
N VAL A 29 2.18 -15.58 5.33
CA VAL A 29 2.40 -14.58 4.27
C VAL A 29 3.88 -14.61 3.84
N LEU A 30 4.11 -14.95 2.59
CA LEU A 30 5.43 -15.01 1.95
C LEU A 30 5.59 -13.88 0.93
N SER A 31 6.76 -13.28 0.89
CA SER A 31 7.17 -12.44 -0.23
C SER A 31 7.42 -13.30 -1.49
N MET A 32 7.50 -12.68 -2.66
CA MET A 32 7.91 -13.35 -3.89
C MET A 32 9.28 -14.05 -3.73
N LYS A 33 10.23 -13.39 -3.07
CA LYS A 33 11.57 -13.93 -2.82
C LYS A 33 11.53 -15.19 -1.97
N GLU A 34 10.75 -15.21 -0.88
CA GLU A 34 10.58 -16.38 -0.01
C GLU A 34 9.87 -17.54 -0.72
N ALA A 35 8.96 -17.20 -1.64
CA ALA A 35 8.28 -18.18 -2.50
C ALA A 35 9.15 -18.66 -3.70
N GLY A 36 10.36 -18.13 -3.88
CA GLY A 36 11.24 -18.46 -5.00
C GLY A 36 10.78 -17.92 -6.34
N ILE A 37 9.89 -16.91 -6.36
CA ILE A 37 9.38 -16.28 -7.56
C ILE A 37 10.19 -15.02 -7.85
N SER A 38 10.77 -14.96 -9.06
CA SER A 38 11.53 -13.80 -9.54
C SER A 38 10.98 -13.37 -10.89
N ILE A 39 10.11 -12.38 -10.86
CA ILE A 39 9.54 -11.76 -12.06
C ILE A 39 9.58 -10.25 -11.92
N ASP A 40 9.79 -9.58 -13.03
CA ASP A 40 9.60 -8.14 -13.14
C ASP A 40 8.26 -7.88 -13.81
N VAL A 41 7.47 -7.00 -13.20
CA VAL A 41 6.11 -6.70 -13.65
C VAL A 41 5.98 -5.21 -13.90
N GLU A 42 5.77 -4.85 -15.16
CA GLU A 42 5.50 -3.47 -15.54
C GLU A 42 4.09 -3.05 -15.10
N GLU A 43 4.00 -2.06 -14.24
CA GLU A 43 2.76 -1.47 -13.75
C GLU A 43 2.31 -0.36 -14.73
N ASN A 44 1.58 -0.74 -15.77
CA ASN A 44 1.10 0.16 -16.82
C ASN A 44 -0.41 0.42 -16.78
N GLY A 45 -1.06 0.09 -15.67
CA GLY A 45 -2.46 0.39 -15.42
C GLY A 45 -2.70 1.88 -15.14
N ASN A 46 -3.95 2.30 -15.28
CA ASN A 46 -4.38 3.69 -15.06
C ASN A 46 -4.99 3.91 -13.67
N THR A 47 -5.16 2.85 -12.89
CA THR A 47 -5.69 2.88 -11.53
C THR A 47 -4.85 2.02 -10.61
N TYR A 48 -4.97 2.25 -9.30
CA TYR A 48 -4.31 1.40 -8.29
C TYR A 48 -4.81 -0.05 -8.37
N GLU A 49 -6.12 -0.24 -8.60
CA GLU A 49 -6.72 -1.56 -8.75
C GLU A 49 -6.16 -2.31 -9.95
N GLU A 50 -6.02 -1.64 -11.09
CA GLU A 50 -5.42 -2.22 -12.30
C GLU A 50 -3.98 -2.64 -12.07
N ASN A 51 -3.16 -1.79 -11.46
CA ASN A 51 -1.77 -2.10 -11.15
C ASN A 51 -1.64 -3.27 -10.15
N ALA A 52 -2.48 -3.30 -9.13
CA ALA A 52 -2.52 -4.41 -8.17
C ALA A 52 -2.90 -5.73 -8.87
N LEU A 53 -3.92 -5.72 -9.75
CA LEU A 53 -4.33 -6.89 -10.53
C LEU A 53 -3.24 -7.37 -11.50
N ILE A 54 -2.56 -6.46 -12.20
CA ILE A 54 -1.45 -6.79 -13.11
C ILE A 54 -0.37 -7.57 -12.34
N LYS A 55 0.03 -7.09 -11.18
CA LYS A 55 1.03 -7.78 -10.34
C LYS A 55 0.52 -9.13 -9.83
N ALA A 56 -0.70 -9.17 -9.29
CA ALA A 56 -1.27 -10.39 -8.74
C ALA A 56 -1.40 -11.47 -9.80
N ARG A 57 -1.89 -11.15 -11.00
CA ARG A 57 -2.01 -12.08 -12.12
C ARG A 57 -0.67 -12.65 -12.58
N ALA A 58 0.35 -11.78 -12.69
CA ALA A 58 1.68 -12.20 -13.11
C ALA A 58 2.31 -13.21 -12.13
N VAL A 59 2.14 -13.00 -10.82
CA VAL A 59 2.62 -13.94 -9.79
C VAL A 59 1.75 -15.18 -9.72
N ALA A 60 0.43 -15.07 -9.85
CA ALA A 60 -0.50 -16.21 -9.82
C ALA A 60 -0.23 -17.20 -10.96
N ALA A 61 0.29 -16.75 -12.09
CA ALA A 61 0.71 -17.61 -13.19
C ALA A 61 1.91 -18.52 -12.83
N GLN A 62 2.58 -18.30 -11.70
CA GLN A 62 3.77 -19.05 -11.25
C GLN A 62 3.46 -19.98 -10.06
N THR A 63 2.23 -20.01 -9.55
CA THR A 63 1.88 -20.73 -8.32
C THR A 63 0.40 -21.09 -8.26
N ASP A 64 0.07 -22.15 -7.53
CA ASP A 64 -1.31 -22.54 -7.21
C ASP A 64 -1.76 -22.00 -5.83
N CYS A 65 -0.99 -21.14 -5.19
CA CYS A 65 -1.34 -20.50 -3.92
C CYS A 65 -2.28 -19.31 -4.13
N LEU A 66 -2.93 -18.86 -3.06
CA LEU A 66 -3.55 -17.54 -3.01
C LEU A 66 -2.46 -16.46 -3.20
N VAL A 67 -2.63 -15.62 -4.19
CA VAL A 67 -1.72 -14.50 -4.46
C VAL A 67 -2.43 -13.19 -4.15
N MET A 68 -1.76 -12.30 -3.43
CA MET A 68 -2.21 -10.94 -3.21
C MET A 68 -1.16 -9.95 -3.71
N ALA A 69 -1.61 -8.78 -4.14
CA ALA A 69 -0.75 -7.66 -4.49
C ALA A 69 -1.38 -6.36 -4.00
N ASP A 70 -0.56 -5.37 -3.70
CA ASP A 70 -1.04 -4.01 -3.47
C ASP A 70 -0.48 -3.04 -4.50
N ASP A 71 -1.25 -2.02 -4.82
CA ASP A 71 -0.73 -0.76 -5.33
C ASP A 71 -1.19 0.38 -4.43
N SER A 72 -0.30 1.31 -4.15
CA SER A 72 -0.55 2.38 -3.20
C SER A 72 0.19 3.65 -3.57
N GLY A 73 -0.38 4.77 -3.18
CA GLY A 73 0.21 6.06 -3.47
C GLY A 73 -0.31 7.17 -2.59
N LEU A 74 0.35 8.31 -2.73
CA LEU A 74 0.00 9.57 -2.12
C LEU A 74 -0.70 10.45 -3.15
N GLU A 75 -1.88 10.93 -2.83
CA GLU A 75 -2.61 11.92 -3.63
C GLU A 75 -2.66 13.24 -2.87
N ILE A 76 -2.20 14.34 -3.51
CA ILE A 76 -2.22 15.68 -2.95
C ILE A 76 -3.21 16.52 -3.77
N ASP A 77 -4.25 17.02 -3.13
CA ASP A 77 -5.34 17.72 -3.83
C ASP A 77 -4.87 18.97 -4.58
N TYR A 78 -4.04 19.78 -3.96
CA TYR A 78 -3.49 20.99 -4.59
C TYR A 78 -2.61 20.71 -5.82
N LEU A 79 -2.02 19.52 -5.88
CA LEU A 79 -1.16 19.06 -6.99
C LEU A 79 -1.92 18.16 -7.98
N ASN A 80 -3.24 18.31 -8.10
CA ASN A 80 -4.07 17.51 -9.00
C ASN A 80 -3.92 15.98 -8.79
N LYS A 81 -3.84 15.56 -7.54
CA LYS A 81 -3.65 14.15 -7.13
C LYS A 81 -2.26 13.58 -7.40
N GLU A 82 -1.30 14.42 -7.83
CA GLU A 82 0.10 13.96 -7.91
C GLU A 82 0.67 13.69 -6.50
N PRO A 83 1.61 12.73 -6.37
CA PRO A 83 2.17 11.83 -7.39
C PRO A 83 1.25 10.66 -7.78
N GLY A 84 0.19 10.33 -7.03
CA GLY A 84 -0.83 9.34 -7.36
C GLY A 84 -0.27 7.95 -7.61
N ILE A 85 -0.68 7.29 -8.69
CA ILE A 85 -0.19 5.95 -9.08
C ILE A 85 1.30 5.94 -9.42
N TYR A 86 1.92 7.10 -9.60
CA TYR A 86 3.36 7.25 -9.86
C TYR A 86 4.19 7.46 -8.58
N SER A 87 3.60 7.29 -7.40
CA SER A 87 4.25 7.59 -6.11
C SER A 87 5.59 6.89 -5.92
N ALA A 88 5.70 5.61 -6.27
CA ALA A 88 6.95 4.87 -6.13
C ALA A 88 8.06 5.40 -7.05
N ARG A 89 7.71 5.79 -8.28
CA ARG A 89 8.64 6.25 -9.32
C ARG A 89 8.70 7.77 -9.51
N TYR A 90 8.05 8.53 -8.62
CA TYR A 90 8.08 9.99 -8.62
C TYR A 90 9.53 10.50 -8.57
N LEU A 91 9.88 11.40 -9.48
CA LEU A 91 11.24 11.91 -9.69
C LEU A 91 12.29 10.83 -10.02
N GLY A 92 11.87 9.62 -10.41
CA GLY A 92 12.73 8.48 -10.69
C GLY A 92 12.72 7.41 -9.58
N GLU A 93 12.84 6.16 -9.98
CA GLU A 93 12.78 5.01 -9.05
C GLU A 93 13.91 5.04 -8.02
N ASP A 94 15.12 5.40 -8.44
CA ASP A 94 16.32 5.45 -7.59
C ASP A 94 16.45 6.72 -6.76
N THR A 95 15.52 7.67 -6.91
CA THR A 95 15.53 8.91 -6.13
C THR A 95 15.10 8.64 -4.69
N SER A 96 15.91 9.13 -3.73
CA SER A 96 15.60 8.94 -2.31
C SER A 96 14.28 9.63 -1.92
N TYR A 97 13.55 9.04 -0.97
CA TYR A 97 12.31 9.64 -0.47
C TYR A 97 12.53 10.98 0.21
N ARG A 98 13.70 11.23 0.78
CA ARG A 98 14.05 12.56 1.31
C ARG A 98 13.95 13.64 0.23
N ILE A 99 14.46 13.37 -0.98
CA ILE A 99 14.38 14.29 -2.12
C ILE A 99 12.93 14.41 -2.60
N LYS A 100 12.21 13.30 -2.72
CA LYS A 100 10.79 13.27 -3.12
C LYS A 100 9.93 14.09 -2.14
N ASN A 101 10.11 13.86 -0.85
CA ASN A 101 9.40 14.57 0.21
C ASN A 101 9.68 16.08 0.19
N GLN A 102 10.96 16.47 0.10
CA GLN A 102 11.33 17.87 0.05
C GLN A 102 10.75 18.56 -1.19
N ASN A 103 10.78 17.91 -2.34
CA ASN A 103 10.19 18.45 -3.56
C ASN A 103 8.68 18.70 -3.43
N LEU A 104 7.94 17.79 -2.81
CA LEU A 104 6.50 17.98 -2.58
C LEU A 104 6.23 19.11 -1.59
N ILE A 105 7.05 19.25 -0.54
CA ILE A 105 6.96 20.37 0.41
C ILE A 105 7.20 21.69 -0.32
N ASP A 106 8.25 21.77 -1.13
CA ASP A 106 8.62 22.98 -1.89
C ASP A 106 7.52 23.38 -2.88
N ARG A 107 6.90 22.42 -3.56
CA ARG A 107 5.76 22.66 -4.47
C ARG A 107 4.51 23.18 -3.76
N LEU A 108 4.44 23.02 -2.45
CA LEU A 108 3.35 23.53 -1.60
C LEU A 108 3.75 24.77 -0.82
N GLU A 109 4.88 25.41 -1.15
CA GLU A 109 5.31 26.66 -0.51
C GLU A 109 4.22 27.74 -0.67
N GLY A 110 3.87 28.41 0.43
CA GLY A 110 2.82 29.42 0.45
C GLY A 110 1.38 28.91 0.37
N VAL A 111 1.18 27.60 0.24
CA VAL A 111 -0.16 26.99 0.25
C VAL A 111 -0.65 26.86 1.68
N PRO A 112 -1.82 27.41 2.05
CA PRO A 112 -2.35 27.35 3.41
C PRO A 112 -2.83 25.94 3.76
N ASP A 113 -2.88 25.63 5.06
CA ASP A 113 -3.20 24.31 5.64
C ASP A 113 -4.46 23.68 5.03
N GLU A 114 -5.53 24.43 4.90
CA GLU A 114 -6.81 23.95 4.38
C GLU A 114 -6.77 23.50 2.92
N LYS A 115 -5.72 23.89 2.18
CA LYS A 115 -5.48 23.49 0.79
C LYS A 115 -4.38 22.43 0.63
N ARG A 116 -3.77 22.01 1.73
CA ARG A 116 -2.72 20.98 1.74
C ARG A 116 -3.27 19.58 1.95
N THR A 117 -4.58 19.39 1.75
CA THR A 117 -5.25 18.10 1.94
C THR A 117 -4.67 17.03 1.01
N ALA A 118 -4.52 15.86 1.55
CA ALA A 118 -3.93 14.72 0.88
C ALA A 118 -4.51 13.41 1.42
N ARG A 119 -4.31 12.32 0.70
CA ARG A 119 -4.64 10.97 1.16
C ARG A 119 -3.59 9.97 0.75
N PHE A 120 -3.38 8.97 1.57
CA PHE A 120 -2.83 7.72 1.10
C PHE A 120 -3.95 6.81 0.58
N VAL A 121 -3.69 6.16 -0.54
CA VAL A 121 -4.57 5.18 -1.17
C VAL A 121 -3.87 3.83 -1.19
N CYS A 122 -4.60 2.76 -0.88
CA CYS A 122 -4.15 1.40 -1.11
C CYS A 122 -5.26 0.60 -1.79
N ALA A 123 -4.95 -0.02 -2.91
CA ALA A 123 -5.75 -1.05 -3.51
C ALA A 123 -5.06 -2.41 -3.33
N ILE A 124 -5.81 -3.41 -2.89
CA ILE A 124 -5.37 -4.80 -2.78
C ILE A 124 -6.10 -5.60 -3.85
N ALA A 125 -5.37 -6.42 -4.59
CA ALA A 125 -5.93 -7.44 -5.45
C ALA A 125 -5.58 -8.82 -4.90
N ALA A 126 -6.50 -9.77 -5.01
CA ALA A 126 -6.27 -11.17 -4.68
C ALA A 126 -6.69 -12.06 -5.85
N ILE A 127 -5.86 -13.03 -6.19
CA ILE A 127 -6.17 -14.09 -7.15
C ILE A 127 -6.23 -15.40 -6.37
N LEU A 128 -7.43 -15.98 -6.34
CA LEU A 128 -7.64 -17.26 -5.65
C LEU A 128 -7.14 -18.43 -6.50
N PRO A 129 -6.89 -19.61 -5.88
CA PRO A 129 -6.42 -20.79 -6.62
C PRO A 129 -7.34 -21.25 -7.77
N ASN A 130 -8.62 -20.92 -7.70
CA ASN A 130 -9.59 -21.20 -8.77
C ASN A 130 -9.64 -20.14 -9.89
N GLY A 131 -8.78 -19.11 -9.80
CA GLY A 131 -8.71 -18.02 -10.76
C GLY A 131 -9.68 -16.85 -10.50
N GLN A 132 -10.50 -16.91 -9.43
CA GLN A 132 -11.37 -15.79 -9.07
C GLN A 132 -10.52 -14.60 -8.60
N GLU A 133 -10.92 -13.40 -8.99
CA GLU A 133 -10.26 -12.15 -8.65
C GLU A 133 -11.11 -11.35 -7.65
N LEU A 134 -10.45 -10.82 -6.64
CA LEU A 134 -11.05 -9.93 -5.66
C LEU A 134 -10.23 -8.63 -5.59
N THR A 135 -10.90 -7.53 -5.31
CA THR A 135 -10.23 -6.24 -5.07
C THR A 135 -10.81 -5.55 -3.85
N ALA A 136 -9.96 -4.86 -3.11
CA ALA A 136 -10.34 -3.99 -2.00
C ALA A 136 -9.58 -2.68 -2.09
N ARG A 137 -10.20 -1.58 -1.67
CA ARG A 137 -9.57 -0.25 -1.65
C ARG A 137 -9.88 0.46 -0.35
N ALA A 138 -8.90 1.15 0.19
CA ALA A 138 -9.08 2.03 1.32
C ALA A 138 -8.17 3.25 1.24
N THR A 139 -8.51 4.28 1.99
CA THR A 139 -7.76 5.52 2.10
C THR A 139 -7.60 5.95 3.55
N ILE A 140 -6.58 6.74 3.80
CA ILE A 140 -6.47 7.56 5.01
C ILE A 140 -6.34 9.02 4.58
N GLU A 141 -7.21 9.87 5.10
CA GLU A 141 -7.21 11.31 4.84
C GLU A 141 -6.28 12.03 5.81
N GLY A 142 -5.56 13.01 5.29
CA GLY A 142 -4.65 13.83 6.05
C GLY A 142 -4.24 15.09 5.30
N ARG A 143 -3.07 15.58 5.58
CA ARG A 143 -2.49 16.74 4.87
C ARG A 143 -0.98 16.62 4.80
N ILE A 144 -0.36 17.39 3.90
CA ILE A 144 1.09 17.49 3.81
C ILE A 144 1.60 18.50 4.82
N GLY A 145 2.57 18.08 5.65
CA GLY A 145 3.26 18.94 6.58
C GLY A 145 4.21 19.93 5.90
N TYR A 146 4.86 20.77 6.69
CA TYR A 146 5.82 21.77 6.22
C TYR A 146 7.28 21.29 6.26
N GLU A 147 7.52 20.20 6.95
CA GLU A 147 8.81 19.55 7.13
C GLU A 147 8.65 18.06 7.38
N GLU A 148 9.70 17.28 7.20
CA GLU A 148 9.72 15.88 7.61
C GLU A 148 9.72 15.77 9.14
N LYS A 149 8.86 14.88 9.70
CA LYS A 149 8.81 14.55 11.14
C LYS A 149 8.64 13.05 11.32
N GLY A 150 9.36 12.49 12.29
CA GLY A 150 9.34 11.08 12.62
C GLY A 150 10.31 10.24 11.80
N GLU A 151 10.60 9.05 12.31
CA GLU A 151 11.60 8.14 11.74
C GLU A 151 11.02 6.75 11.45
N ASN A 152 9.75 6.52 11.82
CA ASN A 152 9.09 5.24 11.59
C ASN A 152 8.50 5.15 10.18
N GLY A 153 8.16 3.92 9.79
CA GLY A 153 7.56 3.67 8.48
C GLY A 153 8.55 3.81 7.32
N PHE A 154 8.06 4.28 6.19
CA PHE A 154 8.84 4.45 4.95
C PHE A 154 8.16 5.42 3.98
N GLY A 155 8.84 5.76 2.91
CA GLY A 155 8.26 6.54 1.82
C GLY A 155 7.89 7.97 2.22
N TYR A 156 6.64 8.33 2.02
CA TYR A 156 6.09 9.66 2.29
C TYR A 156 5.58 9.84 3.74
N ASP A 157 5.72 8.84 4.60
CA ASP A 157 5.24 8.90 5.99
C ASP A 157 5.72 10.15 6.75
N PRO A 158 6.97 10.62 6.60
CA PRO A 158 7.45 11.80 7.35
C PRO A 158 6.74 13.11 7.01
N ILE A 159 6.07 13.21 5.88
CA ILE A 159 5.36 14.44 5.46
C ILE A 159 3.84 14.32 5.51
N PHE A 160 3.31 13.13 5.79
CA PHE A 160 1.87 12.88 5.86
C PHE A 160 1.35 13.05 7.28
N TYR A 161 0.73 14.19 7.53
CA TYR A 161 0.17 14.56 8.82
C TYR A 161 -1.28 14.06 8.94
N VAL A 162 -1.57 13.39 10.04
CA VAL A 162 -2.92 12.88 10.38
C VAL A 162 -3.52 13.75 11.48
N PRO A 163 -4.48 14.63 11.17
CA PRO A 163 -5.01 15.63 12.12
C PRO A 163 -5.56 15.02 13.41
N GLN A 164 -6.22 13.87 13.32
CA GLN A 164 -6.79 13.18 14.50
C GLN A 164 -5.75 12.77 15.55
N PHE A 165 -4.50 12.57 15.15
CA PHE A 165 -3.39 12.23 16.07
C PHE A 165 -2.47 13.42 16.36
N GLY A 166 -2.60 14.51 15.61
CA GLY A 166 -1.66 15.63 15.71
C GLY A 166 -0.22 15.29 15.34
N LYS A 167 -0.01 14.24 14.53
CA LYS A 167 1.29 13.67 14.18
C LYS A 167 1.35 13.25 12.71
N THR A 168 2.56 13.11 12.18
CA THR A 168 2.77 12.40 10.91
C THR A 168 2.68 10.89 11.10
N THR A 169 2.44 10.14 10.02
CA THR A 169 2.45 8.67 10.09
C THR A 169 3.82 8.10 10.46
N ALA A 170 4.91 8.84 10.23
CA ALA A 170 6.25 8.47 10.69
C ALA A 170 6.51 8.71 12.19
N GLU A 171 5.64 9.44 12.88
CA GLU A 171 5.69 9.64 14.34
C GLU A 171 4.81 8.64 15.10
N LEU A 172 4.03 7.82 14.40
CA LEU A 172 3.23 6.74 14.98
C LEU A 172 4.08 5.48 15.18
N SER A 173 3.71 4.63 16.16
CA SER A 173 4.27 3.29 16.23
C SER A 173 3.79 2.44 15.04
N GLU A 174 4.46 1.31 14.78
CA GLU A 174 4.03 0.39 13.71
C GLU A 174 2.61 -0.13 13.96
N GLU A 175 2.27 -0.44 15.21
CA GLU A 175 0.95 -0.91 15.62
C GLU A 175 -0.12 0.18 15.43
N GLU A 176 0.15 1.41 15.88
CA GLU A 176 -0.75 2.55 15.71
C GLU A 176 -0.99 2.84 14.23
N LYS A 177 0.08 2.84 13.42
CA LYS A 177 -0.01 3.05 11.98
C LYS A 177 -0.82 1.96 11.30
N ASN A 178 -0.61 0.69 11.61
CA ASN A 178 -1.31 -0.44 10.98
C ASN A 178 -2.82 -0.42 11.25
N GLN A 179 -3.26 0.06 12.40
CA GLN A 179 -4.68 0.18 12.75
C GLN A 179 -5.41 1.25 11.93
N VAL A 180 -4.72 2.30 11.52
CA VAL A 180 -5.34 3.47 10.87
C VAL A 180 -4.95 3.64 9.41
N SER A 181 -3.89 2.97 8.96
CA SER A 181 -3.33 3.16 7.62
C SER A 181 -4.28 2.70 6.50
N HIS A 182 -4.07 3.26 5.32
CA HIS A 182 -4.74 2.84 4.09
C HIS A 182 -4.55 1.34 3.81
N ARG A 183 -3.33 0.80 4.01
CA ARG A 183 -3.04 -0.63 3.82
C ARG A 183 -3.72 -1.50 4.87
N GLY A 184 -3.68 -1.11 6.13
CA GLY A 184 -4.38 -1.81 7.21
C GLY A 184 -5.88 -1.92 6.91
N LYS A 185 -6.52 -0.81 6.56
CA LYS A 185 -7.96 -0.79 6.21
C LYS A 185 -8.27 -1.63 4.97
N ALA A 186 -7.46 -1.55 3.91
CA ALA A 186 -7.67 -2.32 2.69
C ALA A 186 -7.52 -3.83 2.94
N LEU A 187 -6.55 -4.23 3.78
CA LEU A 187 -6.35 -5.64 4.16
C LEU A 187 -7.50 -6.16 5.02
N GLU A 188 -8.05 -5.38 5.94
CA GLU A 188 -9.25 -5.78 6.71
C GLU A 188 -10.45 -6.02 5.79
N ILE A 189 -10.69 -5.16 4.81
CA ILE A 189 -11.74 -5.38 3.81
C ILE A 189 -11.47 -6.68 3.04
N MET A 190 -10.23 -6.91 2.61
CA MET A 190 -9.87 -8.12 1.87
C MET A 190 -10.04 -9.39 2.73
N LYS A 191 -9.69 -9.36 4.02
CA LYS A 191 -9.93 -10.46 4.95
C LYS A 191 -11.41 -10.85 5.00
N GLU A 192 -12.30 -9.87 5.08
CA GLU A 192 -13.76 -10.14 5.08
C GLU A 192 -14.24 -10.73 3.75
N GLU A 193 -13.71 -10.27 2.62
CA GLU A 193 -14.05 -10.88 1.32
C GLU A 193 -13.55 -12.33 1.21
N LEU A 194 -12.33 -12.62 1.68
CA LEU A 194 -11.78 -13.98 1.69
C LEU A 194 -12.60 -14.93 2.59
N LYS A 195 -13.08 -14.48 3.75
CA LYS A 195 -13.95 -15.29 4.64
C LYS A 195 -15.26 -15.69 3.96
N LYS A 196 -15.88 -14.79 3.19
CA LYS A 196 -17.09 -15.11 2.43
C LYS A 196 -16.85 -16.24 1.41
N TYR A 197 -15.65 -16.25 0.84
CA TYR A 197 -15.25 -17.25 -0.12
C TYR A 197 -15.02 -18.62 0.53
N GLU A 198 -14.34 -18.69 1.66
CA GLU A 198 -14.13 -19.94 2.42
C GLU A 198 -15.46 -20.58 2.90
N GLY A 199 -16.43 -19.75 3.29
CA GLY A 199 -17.76 -20.20 3.73
C GLY A 199 -18.64 -20.80 2.63
N ASN A 200 -18.31 -20.61 1.36
CA ASN A 200 -19.07 -21.14 0.22
C ASN A 200 -18.51 -22.46 -0.33
N HIS A 201 -17.47 -23.01 0.26
CA HIS A 201 -16.82 -24.27 -0.14
C HIS A 201 -16.85 -25.37 0.93
N CYS A 202 -17.83 -25.32 1.85
CA CYS A 202 -18.18 -26.44 2.77
C CYS A 202 -19.26 -27.33 2.19
#